data_be3589f4ff886c523fba1a0ecc56d205
#
_entry.id   be3589f4ff886c523fba1a0ecc56d205
#
_cell.length_a   1.000
_cell.length_b   1.000
_cell.length_c   1.000
_cell.angle_alpha   90.00
_cell.angle_beta   90.00
_cell.angle_gamma   90.00
#
_symmetry.space_group_name_H-M   'P 1'
#
loop_
_entity.id
_entity.type
_entity.pdbx_description
1 polymer ?
#
loop_
_entity_poly.entity_id
_entity_poly.type
_entity_poly.pdbx_seq_one_letter_code
_entity_poly.pdbx_strand_id
1 'polypeptide(L)'
;MSDLATFLQIDLQTLFYEARSQGQKLDFEKIWNYFHTRETESLIGSYIYMVRSEELDSQKFENKLEAVGYKILAKTAQVKEGVPVYRGVRHDINITIDCLDKLDLFDKWILMSTNEGFADLCKYLRTKGKQVELWNFKTTYSSKLEAHADRLNFIGEDFFYKRPRVTVFGFNTDPSGISRTPTPDAEDQ
;
A
#
# COMPACT_ATOMS: atom_id res chain seq x y z
N MET A 1 13.23 -18.72 22.04
CA MET A 1 13.20 -17.25 21.95
C MET A 1 11.74 -16.90 21.76
N SER A 2 11.20 -15.96 22.52
CA SER A 2 9.84 -15.46 22.27
C SER A 2 9.84 -14.69 20.95
N ASP A 3 8.80 -14.91 20.14
CA ASP A 3 8.62 -14.15 18.90
C ASP A 3 8.46 -12.66 19.22
N LEU A 4 8.97 -11.81 18.33
CA LEU A 4 8.90 -10.36 18.48
C LEU A 4 7.47 -9.89 18.24
N ALA A 5 6.82 -9.35 19.27
CA ALA A 5 5.46 -8.83 19.13
C ALA A 5 5.47 -7.64 18.17
N THR A 6 4.76 -7.76 17.05
CA THR A 6 4.84 -6.81 15.92
C THR A 6 3.48 -6.20 15.62
N PHE A 7 3.42 -4.88 15.44
CA PHE A 7 2.20 -4.15 15.06
C PHE A 7 2.35 -3.55 13.66
N LEU A 8 1.48 -3.94 12.72
CA LEU A 8 1.47 -3.48 11.33
C LEU A 8 0.38 -2.43 11.12
N GLN A 9 0.77 -1.25 10.62
CA GLN A 9 -0.14 -0.19 10.21
C GLN A 9 0.12 0.20 8.75
N ILE A 10 -0.96 0.26 7.96
CA ILE A 10 -0.92 0.56 6.53
C ILE A 10 -1.73 1.82 6.25
N ASP A 11 -1.06 2.89 5.85
CA ASP A 11 -1.68 4.13 5.34
C ASP A 11 -2.06 3.92 3.87
N LEU A 12 -3.24 3.31 3.66
CA LEU A 12 -3.68 2.93 2.32
C LEU A 12 -3.77 4.13 1.38
N GLN A 13 -4.19 5.29 1.88
CA GLN A 13 -4.40 6.45 1.03
C GLN A 13 -3.12 6.88 0.32
N THR A 14 -2.03 7.02 1.07
CA THR A 14 -0.75 7.46 0.48
C THR A 14 -0.18 6.40 -0.46
N LEU A 15 -0.26 5.13 -0.06
CA LEU A 15 0.23 4.02 -0.88
C LEU A 15 -0.58 3.80 -2.16
N PHE A 16 -1.90 3.97 -2.08
CA PHE A 16 -2.80 3.79 -3.24
C PHE A 16 -2.49 4.80 -4.34
N TYR A 17 -2.35 6.08 -3.98
CA TYR A 17 -2.05 7.11 -4.98
C TYR A 17 -0.67 6.92 -5.59
N GLU A 18 0.32 6.53 -4.80
CA GLU A 18 1.67 6.27 -5.31
C GLU A 18 1.72 5.04 -6.22
N ALA A 19 1.12 3.92 -5.82
CA ALA A 19 1.02 2.74 -6.70
C ALA A 19 0.30 3.06 -8.01
N ARG A 20 -0.79 3.82 -7.94
CA ARG A 20 -1.57 4.23 -9.13
C ARG A 20 -0.76 5.13 -10.06
N SER A 21 0.05 6.07 -9.54
CA SER A 21 0.92 6.93 -10.35
C SER A 21 1.93 6.14 -11.16
N GLN A 22 2.36 4.99 -10.63
CA GLN A 22 3.27 4.04 -11.30
C GLN A 22 2.50 3.01 -12.17
N GLY A 23 1.19 3.15 -12.31
CA GLY A 23 0.35 2.21 -13.05
C GLY A 23 0.26 0.83 -12.40
N GLN A 24 0.57 0.72 -11.10
CA GLN A 24 0.56 -0.52 -10.34
C GLN A 24 -0.68 -0.62 -9.44
N LYS A 25 -0.96 -1.84 -8.97
CA LYS A 25 -2.04 -2.12 -8.03
C LYS A 25 -1.50 -3.02 -6.92
N LEU A 26 -1.64 -2.58 -5.66
CA LEU A 26 -1.20 -3.34 -4.50
C LEU A 26 -2.05 -4.60 -4.30
N ASP A 27 -1.37 -5.70 -3.96
CA ASP A 27 -1.97 -6.99 -3.62
C ASP A 27 -1.89 -7.20 -2.10
N PHE A 28 -2.99 -6.93 -1.42
CA PHE A 28 -3.04 -6.98 0.05
C PHE A 28 -3.00 -8.41 0.59
N GLU A 29 -3.35 -9.44 -0.19
CA GLU A 29 -3.16 -10.83 0.20
C GLU A 29 -1.67 -11.20 0.24
N LYS A 30 -0.89 -10.72 -0.74
CA LYS A 30 0.57 -10.91 -0.72
C LYS A 30 1.23 -10.15 0.42
N ILE A 31 0.79 -8.89 0.69
CA ILE A 31 1.28 -8.10 1.81
C ILE A 31 0.98 -8.83 3.13
N TRP A 32 -0.25 -9.32 3.30
CA TRP A 32 -0.64 -10.11 4.46
C TRP A 32 0.26 -11.33 4.64
N ASN A 33 0.35 -12.16 3.62
CA ASN A 33 1.15 -13.38 3.67
C ASN A 33 2.61 -13.09 4.00
N TYR A 34 3.20 -12.06 3.38
CA TYR A 34 4.58 -11.67 3.62
C TYR A 34 4.86 -11.37 5.11
N PHE A 35 3.99 -10.62 5.77
CA PHE A 35 4.20 -10.26 7.17
C PHE A 35 3.80 -11.37 8.15
N HIS A 36 2.79 -12.18 7.82
CA HIS A 36 2.31 -13.26 8.68
C HIS A 36 3.14 -14.54 8.61
N THR A 37 4.02 -14.68 7.63
CA THR A 37 4.91 -15.84 7.50
C THR A 37 6.33 -15.59 8.01
N ARG A 38 6.58 -14.47 8.66
CA ARG A 38 7.87 -14.18 9.28
C ARG A 38 8.04 -15.02 10.54
N GLU A 39 8.97 -15.97 10.53
CA GLU A 39 9.15 -16.98 11.58
C GLU A 39 9.52 -16.41 12.98
N THR A 40 10.09 -15.20 13.03
CA THR A 40 10.58 -14.56 14.27
C THR A 40 9.67 -13.44 14.77
N GLU A 41 8.54 -13.24 14.14
CA GLU A 41 7.62 -12.13 14.43
C GLU A 41 6.19 -12.66 14.63
N SER A 42 5.51 -12.17 15.68
CA SER A 42 4.09 -12.44 15.93
C SER A 42 3.30 -11.15 15.77
N LEU A 43 2.44 -11.08 14.75
CA LEU A 43 1.62 -9.89 14.53
C LEU A 43 0.50 -9.82 15.56
N ILE A 44 0.52 -8.80 16.40
CA ILE A 44 -0.55 -8.50 17.37
C ILE A 44 -1.74 -7.77 16.73
N GLY A 45 -1.56 -7.23 15.53
CA GLY A 45 -2.57 -6.56 14.74
C GLY A 45 -2.05 -6.06 13.41
N SER A 46 -2.94 -6.06 12.42
CA SER A 46 -2.67 -5.56 11.06
C SER A 46 -3.80 -4.61 10.66
N TYR A 47 -3.50 -3.32 10.67
CA TYR A 47 -4.50 -2.25 10.51
C TYR A 47 -4.32 -1.54 9.18
N ILE A 48 -5.44 -1.33 8.48
CA ILE A 48 -5.48 -0.51 7.26
C ILE A 48 -6.31 0.75 7.53
N TYR A 49 -5.72 1.90 7.22
CA TYR A 49 -6.37 3.20 7.32
C TYR A 49 -6.69 3.70 5.92
N MET A 50 -7.98 3.91 5.66
CA MET A 50 -8.46 4.28 4.33
C MET A 50 -9.52 5.36 4.34
N VAL A 51 -9.73 5.98 3.19
CA VAL A 51 -10.82 6.93 2.96
C VAL A 51 -11.82 6.30 1.99
N ARG A 52 -13.07 6.19 2.43
CA ARG A 52 -14.17 5.72 1.58
C ARG A 52 -14.48 6.72 0.49
N SER A 53 -14.70 6.21 -0.70
CA SER A 53 -15.17 6.94 -1.87
C SER A 53 -16.56 6.44 -2.23
N GLU A 54 -17.47 7.34 -2.56
CA GLU A 54 -18.79 6.96 -3.09
C GLU A 54 -18.68 6.36 -4.51
N GLU A 55 -17.63 6.72 -5.26
CA GLU A 55 -17.42 6.25 -6.63
C GLU A 55 -16.86 4.83 -6.74
N LEU A 56 -16.23 4.35 -5.67
CA LEU A 56 -15.71 2.98 -5.60
C LEU A 56 -16.65 2.16 -4.74
N ASP A 57 -16.91 0.93 -5.12
CA ASP A 57 -17.55 -0.07 -4.25
C ASP A 57 -16.62 -0.38 -3.06
N SER A 58 -16.44 0.67 -2.23
CA SER A 58 -15.50 0.66 -1.10
C SER A 58 -15.90 -0.40 -0.09
N GLN A 59 -17.20 -0.68 0.07
CA GLN A 59 -17.65 -1.73 0.98
C GLN A 59 -17.19 -3.12 0.54
N LYS A 60 -17.26 -3.42 -0.76
CA LYS A 60 -16.79 -4.70 -1.29
C LYS A 60 -15.28 -4.85 -1.13
N PHE A 61 -14.55 -3.76 -1.30
CA PHE A 61 -13.10 -3.75 -1.10
C PHE A 61 -12.76 -3.93 0.39
N GLU A 62 -13.46 -3.23 1.29
CA GLU A 62 -13.29 -3.40 2.75
C GLU A 62 -13.58 -4.84 3.18
N ASN A 63 -14.70 -5.41 2.77
CA ASN A 63 -15.07 -6.79 3.07
C ASN A 63 -13.99 -7.79 2.60
N LYS A 64 -13.37 -7.52 1.45
CA LYS A 64 -12.24 -8.34 0.96
C LYS A 64 -11.02 -8.22 1.88
N LEU A 65 -10.67 -7.03 2.33
CA LEU A 65 -9.54 -6.81 3.23
C LEU A 65 -9.79 -7.44 4.61
N GLU A 66 -11.02 -7.30 5.14
CA GLU A 66 -11.42 -7.93 6.39
C GLU A 66 -11.40 -9.46 6.30
N ALA A 67 -11.83 -10.03 5.16
CA ALA A 67 -11.78 -11.47 4.91
C ALA A 67 -10.32 -12.00 4.87
N VAL A 68 -9.35 -11.18 4.49
CA VAL A 68 -7.92 -11.50 4.58
C VAL A 68 -7.43 -11.47 6.02
N GLY A 69 -8.06 -10.67 6.91
CA GLY A 69 -7.73 -10.56 8.32
C GLY A 69 -7.33 -9.17 8.79
N TYR A 70 -7.36 -8.18 7.93
CA TYR A 70 -7.05 -6.79 8.30
C TYR A 70 -8.17 -6.17 9.13
N LYS A 71 -7.80 -5.34 10.10
CA LYS A 71 -8.73 -4.41 10.74
C LYS A 71 -8.77 -3.11 9.96
N ILE A 72 -9.97 -2.72 9.52
CA ILE A 72 -10.16 -1.54 8.69
C ILE A 72 -10.61 -0.35 9.53
N LEU A 73 -9.91 0.78 9.38
CA LEU A 73 -10.27 2.06 9.95
C LEU A 73 -10.53 3.04 8.80
N ALA A 74 -11.81 3.26 8.50
CA ALA A 74 -12.21 4.07 7.36
C ALA A 74 -12.82 5.40 7.78
N LYS A 75 -12.48 6.47 7.06
CA LYS A 75 -13.16 7.77 7.10
C LYS A 75 -13.89 7.98 5.79
N THR A 76 -15.04 8.65 5.83
CA THR A 76 -15.76 9.01 4.62
C THR A 76 -15.29 10.38 4.12
N ALA A 77 -15.03 10.51 2.83
CA ALA A 77 -14.74 11.80 2.21
C ALA A 77 -15.96 12.72 2.34
N GLN A 78 -15.72 14.01 2.60
CA GLN A 78 -16.80 15.00 2.57
C GLN A 78 -17.23 15.26 1.13
N VAL A 79 -18.55 15.39 0.91
CA VAL A 79 -19.09 15.82 -0.38
C VAL A 79 -19.30 17.33 -0.33
N LYS A 80 -18.70 18.08 -1.26
CA LYS A 80 -18.95 19.51 -1.46
C LYS A 80 -19.45 19.72 -2.88
N GLU A 81 -20.63 20.32 -3.02
CA GLU A 81 -21.25 20.58 -4.32
C GLU A 81 -21.37 19.32 -5.21
N GLY A 82 -21.68 18.18 -4.60
CA GLY A 82 -21.80 16.89 -5.31
C GLY A 82 -20.49 16.21 -5.68
N VAL A 83 -19.34 16.79 -5.30
CA VAL A 83 -18.02 16.22 -5.59
C VAL A 83 -17.34 15.73 -4.30
N PRO A 84 -16.86 14.46 -4.23
CA PRO A 84 -16.11 13.97 -3.09
C PRO A 84 -14.81 14.74 -2.91
N VAL A 85 -14.60 15.31 -1.72
CA VAL A 85 -13.39 16.05 -1.37
C VAL A 85 -12.51 15.16 -0.51
N TYR A 86 -11.54 14.51 -1.13
CA TYR A 86 -10.54 13.70 -0.43
C TYR A 86 -9.43 14.54 0.20
N ARG A 87 -9.28 15.78 -0.26
CA ARG A 87 -8.24 16.70 0.21
C ARG A 87 -8.51 17.07 1.68
N GLY A 88 -7.55 16.75 2.55
CA GLY A 88 -7.62 17.04 3.99
C GLY A 88 -8.21 15.90 4.85
N VAL A 89 -8.74 14.83 4.25
CA VAL A 89 -9.07 13.62 5.02
C VAL A 89 -7.81 12.80 5.18
N ARG A 90 -7.22 12.83 6.37
CA ARG A 90 -5.96 12.16 6.67
C ARG A 90 -6.12 11.25 7.89
N HIS A 91 -5.31 10.20 7.94
CA HIS A 91 -5.29 9.23 9.04
C HIS A 91 -4.08 9.36 9.96
N ASP A 92 -3.19 10.32 9.74
CA ASP A 92 -1.93 10.49 10.49
C ASP A 92 -2.15 10.46 12.00
N ILE A 93 -3.14 11.24 12.48
CA ILE A 93 -3.48 11.29 13.90
C ILE A 93 -4.01 9.94 14.38
N ASN A 94 -4.87 9.27 13.61
CA ASN A 94 -5.42 7.96 13.99
C ASN A 94 -4.33 6.89 14.05
N ILE A 95 -3.44 6.85 13.05
CA ILE A 95 -2.28 5.96 13.03
C ILE A 95 -1.41 6.19 14.27
N THR A 96 -1.14 7.47 14.59
CA THR A 96 -0.34 7.85 15.76
C THR A 96 -1.03 7.44 17.06
N ILE A 97 -2.31 7.74 17.24
CA ILE A 97 -3.07 7.38 18.45
C ILE A 97 -3.08 5.86 18.63
N ASP A 98 -3.47 5.11 17.60
CA ASP A 98 -3.52 3.64 17.68
C ASP A 98 -2.16 3.01 17.96
N CYS A 99 -1.07 3.61 17.46
CA CYS A 99 0.29 3.19 17.75
C CYS A 99 0.64 3.42 19.24
N LEU A 100 0.33 4.60 19.77
CA LEU A 100 0.63 4.97 21.16
C LEU A 100 -0.23 4.18 22.15
N ASP A 101 -1.51 3.96 21.86
CA ASP A 101 -2.43 3.18 22.70
C ASP A 101 -1.98 1.72 22.84
N LYS A 102 -1.23 1.21 21.87
CA LYS A 102 -0.71 -0.17 21.88
C LYS A 102 0.78 -0.26 22.19
N LEU A 103 1.38 0.86 22.62
CA LEU A 103 2.83 0.94 22.81
C LEU A 103 3.40 -0.19 23.66
N ASP A 104 2.69 -0.60 24.71
CA ASP A 104 3.14 -1.64 25.64
C ASP A 104 2.86 -3.07 25.13
N LEU A 105 2.15 -3.21 24.01
CA LEU A 105 1.75 -4.51 23.46
C LEU A 105 2.69 -5.02 22.36
N PHE A 106 3.54 -4.17 21.78
CA PHE A 106 4.46 -4.56 20.72
C PHE A 106 5.91 -4.19 21.05
N ASP A 107 6.82 -4.93 20.45
CA ASP A 107 8.26 -4.64 20.47
C ASP A 107 8.69 -3.96 19.19
N LYS A 108 7.98 -4.23 18.08
CA LYS A 108 8.27 -3.74 16.75
C LYS A 108 7.04 -3.11 16.10
N TRP A 109 7.23 -1.93 15.56
CA TRP A 109 6.24 -1.25 14.74
C TRP A 109 6.62 -1.28 13.27
N ILE A 110 5.68 -1.69 12.42
CA ILE A 110 5.82 -1.65 10.97
C ILE A 110 4.83 -0.65 10.41
N LEU A 111 5.33 0.35 9.70
CA LEU A 111 4.50 1.32 8.99
C LEU A 111 4.73 1.24 7.49
N MET A 112 3.65 1.06 6.74
CA MET A 112 3.63 1.21 5.30
C MET A 112 2.96 2.56 4.95
N SER A 113 3.76 3.57 4.58
CA SER A 113 3.27 4.94 4.25
C SER A 113 4.32 5.71 3.46
N THR A 114 3.89 6.66 2.64
CA THR A 114 4.77 7.61 1.94
C THR A 114 4.88 8.96 2.67
N ASN A 115 4.21 9.10 3.82
CA ASN A 115 4.13 10.35 4.55
C ASN A 115 5.32 10.54 5.51
N GLU A 116 6.20 11.49 5.19
CA GLU A 116 7.36 11.82 6.02
C GLU A 116 7.02 12.46 7.39
N GLY A 117 5.76 12.89 7.58
CA GLY A 117 5.27 13.43 8.85
C GLY A 117 5.37 12.45 10.02
N PHE A 118 5.54 11.16 9.75
CA PHE A 118 5.74 10.15 10.80
C PHE A 118 7.17 10.10 11.39
N ALA A 119 8.10 10.93 10.90
CA ALA A 119 9.48 10.91 11.39
C ALA A 119 9.58 11.17 12.91
N ASP A 120 8.78 12.08 13.45
CA ASP A 120 8.77 12.38 14.89
C ASP A 120 8.20 11.20 15.71
N LEU A 121 7.18 10.49 15.19
CA LEU A 121 6.67 9.27 15.81
C LEU A 121 7.74 8.16 15.78
N CYS A 122 8.42 7.95 14.67
CA CYS A 122 9.54 7.00 14.56
C CYS A 122 10.61 7.29 15.61
N LYS A 123 11.04 8.56 15.72
CA LYS A 123 12.00 8.99 16.72
C LYS A 123 11.52 8.70 18.13
N TYR A 124 10.27 9.03 18.45
CA TYR A 124 9.67 8.77 19.75
C TYR A 124 9.65 7.28 20.10
N LEU A 125 9.19 6.43 19.20
CA LEU A 125 9.13 4.99 19.41
C LEU A 125 10.51 4.39 19.74
N ARG A 126 11.54 4.84 19.03
CA ARG A 126 12.93 4.41 19.32
C ARG A 126 13.40 4.85 20.71
N THR A 127 12.99 6.03 21.20
CA THR A 127 13.28 6.44 22.60
C THR A 127 12.59 5.54 23.62
N LYS A 128 11.51 4.85 23.20
CA LYS A 128 10.80 3.86 24.03
C LYS A 128 11.33 2.44 23.85
N GLY A 129 12.46 2.27 23.17
CA GLY A 129 13.07 0.97 22.92
C GLY A 129 12.35 0.10 21.89
N LYS A 130 11.43 0.70 21.11
CA LYS A 130 10.71 -0.04 20.06
C LYS A 130 11.52 -0.06 18.77
N GLN A 131 11.49 -1.19 18.07
CA GLN A 131 12.02 -1.29 16.72
C GLN A 131 11.05 -0.64 15.72
N VAL A 132 11.60 0.11 14.76
CA VAL A 132 10.81 0.81 13.73
C VAL A 132 11.22 0.29 12.35
N GLU A 133 10.29 -0.37 11.68
CA GLU A 133 10.45 -0.82 10.30
C GLU A 133 9.49 -0.05 9.38
N LEU A 134 10.04 0.60 8.36
CA LEU A 134 9.26 1.38 7.39
C LEU A 134 9.25 0.69 6.03
N TRP A 135 8.10 0.81 5.36
CA TRP A 135 7.90 0.38 3.99
C TRP A 135 7.36 1.53 3.15
N ASN A 136 8.11 1.89 2.11
CA ASN A 136 7.80 3.03 1.27
C ASN A 136 8.06 2.68 -0.21
N PHE A 137 7.69 3.53 -1.14
CA PHE A 137 8.13 3.42 -2.54
C PHE A 137 9.50 4.10 -2.70
N LYS A 138 10.31 3.57 -3.60
CA LYS A 138 11.60 4.19 -3.91
C LYS A 138 11.45 5.62 -4.43
N THR A 139 10.36 5.91 -5.13
CA THR A 139 10.01 7.22 -5.68
C THR A 139 9.64 8.26 -4.60
N THR A 140 9.19 7.79 -3.43
CA THR A 140 8.81 8.65 -2.28
C THR A 140 9.78 8.49 -1.12
N TYR A 141 11.02 8.11 -1.41
CA TYR A 141 12.08 8.02 -0.41
C TYR A 141 12.23 9.33 0.36
N SER A 142 12.39 9.22 1.69
CA SER A 142 12.65 10.34 2.57
C SER A 142 13.82 10.01 3.53
N SER A 143 14.89 10.77 3.40
CA SER A 143 16.03 10.68 4.32
C SER A 143 15.65 11.02 5.77
N LYS A 144 14.62 11.86 5.95
CA LYS A 144 14.08 12.21 7.26
C LYS A 144 13.44 11.01 7.96
N LEU A 145 12.69 10.18 7.21
CA LEU A 145 12.14 8.93 7.74
C LEU A 145 13.24 7.90 8.01
N GLU A 146 14.16 7.72 7.06
CA GLU A 146 15.25 6.76 7.19
C GLU A 146 16.12 7.03 8.42
N ALA A 147 16.43 8.30 8.72
CA ALA A 147 17.23 8.68 9.88
C ALA A 147 16.63 8.22 11.23
N HIS A 148 15.33 7.94 11.27
CA HIS A 148 14.61 7.54 12.48
C HIS A 148 14.00 6.13 12.40
N ALA A 149 14.31 5.35 11.38
CA ALA A 149 13.95 3.95 11.26
C ALA A 149 15.14 3.03 11.59
N ASP A 150 14.86 1.85 12.15
CA ASP A 150 15.88 0.80 12.28
C ASP A 150 16.02 0.05 10.95
N ARG A 151 14.94 0.05 10.15
CA ARG A 151 14.93 -0.55 8.82
C ARG A 151 13.99 0.22 7.89
N LEU A 152 14.46 0.56 6.71
CA LEU A 152 13.66 1.09 5.60
C LEU A 152 13.68 0.10 4.45
N ASN A 153 12.51 -0.33 4.00
CA ASN A 153 12.33 -1.25 2.89
C ASN A 153 11.51 -0.56 1.78
N PHE A 154 11.66 -1.07 0.56
CA PHE A 154 10.91 -0.57 -0.57
C PHE A 154 9.86 -1.57 -1.05
N ILE A 155 8.66 -1.06 -1.30
CA ILE A 155 7.56 -1.80 -1.92
C ILE A 155 7.93 -2.05 -3.38
N GLY A 156 8.04 -3.32 -3.76
CA GLY A 156 8.44 -3.77 -5.08
C GLY A 156 7.41 -4.68 -5.74
N GLU A 157 7.82 -5.34 -6.83
CA GLU A 157 6.96 -6.18 -7.68
C GLU A 157 6.27 -7.32 -6.92
N ASP A 158 6.86 -7.80 -5.84
CA ASP A 158 6.30 -8.88 -5.02
C ASP A 158 4.99 -8.49 -4.34
N PHE A 159 4.73 -7.19 -4.15
CA PHE A 159 3.51 -6.66 -3.54
C PHE A 159 2.47 -6.15 -4.54
N PHE A 160 2.70 -6.33 -5.83
CA PHE A 160 1.74 -5.92 -6.85
C PHE A 160 0.99 -7.11 -7.44
N TYR A 161 -0.24 -6.84 -7.92
CA TYR A 161 -0.93 -7.78 -8.79
C TYR A 161 -0.14 -7.96 -10.08
N LYS A 162 0.17 -9.22 -10.41
CA LYS A 162 0.73 -9.52 -11.73
C LYS A 162 -0.37 -9.28 -12.77
N ARG A 163 -0.11 -8.36 -13.69
CA ARG A 163 -1.00 -8.24 -14.87
C ARG A 163 -0.91 -9.54 -15.63
N PRO A 164 -2.06 -10.20 -15.99
CA PRO A 164 -2.00 -11.30 -16.91
C PRO A 164 -1.32 -10.79 -18.18
N ARG A 165 -0.27 -11.50 -18.63
CA ARG A 165 0.27 -11.25 -19.97
C ARG A 165 -0.85 -11.57 -20.94
N VAL A 166 -1.50 -10.55 -21.50
CA VAL A 166 -2.37 -10.72 -22.65
C VAL A 166 -1.43 -11.03 -23.80
N THR A 167 -1.27 -12.34 -24.08
CA THR A 167 -0.64 -12.76 -25.33
C THR A 167 -1.66 -12.45 -26.41
N VAL A 168 -1.53 -11.27 -27.03
CA VAL A 168 -2.29 -10.97 -28.24
C VAL A 168 -1.73 -11.87 -29.31
N PHE A 169 -2.42 -12.99 -29.57
CA PHE A 169 -2.14 -13.80 -30.74
C PHE A 169 -2.47 -12.95 -31.97
N GLY A 170 -1.47 -12.55 -32.71
CA GLY A 170 -1.61 -12.15 -34.10
C GLY A 170 -1.81 -10.68 -34.42
N PHE A 171 -1.11 -9.73 -33.76
CA PHE A 171 -0.82 -8.45 -34.41
C PHE A 171 0.62 -8.04 -34.10
N ASN A 172 1.46 -8.15 -35.12
CA ASN A 172 2.77 -7.50 -35.13
C ASN A 172 2.52 -5.99 -35.20
N THR A 173 2.42 -5.30 -34.08
CA THR A 173 2.46 -3.86 -34.05
C THR A 173 3.92 -3.42 -34.02
N ASP A 174 4.39 -2.93 -35.15
CA ASP A 174 5.59 -2.10 -35.28
C ASP A 174 5.52 -0.97 -34.22
N PRO A 175 6.62 -0.63 -33.52
CA PRO A 175 6.68 0.46 -32.54
C PRO A 175 6.23 1.84 -33.05
N SER A 176 6.07 2.02 -34.34
CA SER A 176 5.62 3.26 -34.99
C SER A 176 4.09 3.46 -35.05
N GLY A 177 3.29 2.45 -34.63
CA GLY A 177 1.83 2.61 -34.51
C GLY A 177 1.05 2.75 -35.83
N ILE A 178 1.64 2.41 -36.98
CA ILE A 178 0.97 2.49 -38.28
C ILE A 178 0.36 1.12 -38.64
N SER A 179 -0.96 1.02 -38.54
CA SER A 179 -1.73 -0.11 -39.05
C SER A 179 -1.64 -0.16 -40.58
N ARG A 180 -0.98 -1.19 -41.12
CA ARG A 180 -1.10 -1.50 -42.55
C ARG A 180 -2.21 -2.52 -42.71
N THR A 181 -3.27 -2.18 -43.42
CA THR A 181 -4.27 -3.09 -43.93
C THR A 181 -3.61 -4.06 -44.94
N PRO A 182 -3.91 -5.34 -44.89
CA PRO A 182 -3.44 -6.27 -45.94
C PRO A 182 -4.13 -5.95 -47.25
N THR A 183 -3.34 -5.75 -48.29
CA THR A 183 -3.81 -5.73 -49.68
C THR A 183 -4.20 -7.16 -50.06
N PRO A 184 -5.36 -7.39 -50.74
CA PRO A 184 -5.71 -8.70 -51.25
C PRO A 184 -4.78 -9.06 -52.41
N ASP A 185 -4.25 -10.28 -52.34
CA ASP A 185 -3.47 -10.89 -53.42
C ASP A 185 -4.32 -10.97 -54.68
N ALA A 186 -3.75 -10.43 -55.73
CA ALA A 186 -4.29 -10.62 -57.11
C ALA A 186 -3.94 -12.06 -57.51
N GLU A 187 -4.99 -12.87 -57.70
CA GLU A 187 -4.88 -14.18 -58.36
C GLU A 187 -4.68 -13.97 -59.86
N ASP A 188 -3.79 -14.75 -60.41
CA ASP A 188 -3.69 -15.45 -61.72
C ASP A 188 -3.98 -14.68 -63.02
N GLN A 189 -2.94 -14.63 -63.80
CA GLN A 189 -2.96 -15.33 -65.12
C GLN A 189 -1.55 -15.80 -65.49
#